data_a53d51b23a53b4c3fc902a100518780f
#
_entry.id   a53d51b23a53b4c3fc902a100518780f
#
_cell.length_a   1.000
_cell.length_b   1.000
_cell.length_c   1.000
_cell.angle_alpha   90.00
_cell.angle_beta   90.00
_cell.angle_gamma   90.00
#
_symmetry.space_group_name_H-M   'P 1'
#
loop_
_entity.id
_entity.type
_entity.pdbx_description
1 polymer ?
#
loop_
_entity_poly.entity_id
_entity_poly.type
_entity_poly.pdbx_seq_one_letter_code
_entity_poly.pdbx_strand_id
1 'polypeptide(L)'
;LLRFIKRLLIFAILIVGAFALGYLVVDRIVMPKLVGLGNELNVPDVTGKTLEEAKNLLQETGLRCNVSEQRYDEVVPLGFVISQIPMPSQKIKENGLVNLITSLGQEKVIIPRLVDLNIVQAKSLLERLGLRAGRIDTVYSDSIRGGRVVSTDPMPDSTVYRGTRVNMVVSGSTAMYFTMPDFLGKTFESVKDSILSLGLEIGDVTLLETSDSRKGVILLQSPPAGMTVKRGDRVVLRVTAGVQ
;
A
#
# COMPACT_ATOMS: atom_id res chain seq x y z
N LEU A 1 -73.80 7.32 -66.39
CA LEU A 1 -72.88 8.10 -65.48
C LEU A 1 -72.97 7.57 -64.04
N LEU A 2 -74.16 7.37 -63.48
CA LEU A 2 -74.37 6.99 -62.08
C LEU A 2 -73.83 5.58 -61.76
N ARG A 3 -73.95 4.62 -62.71
CA ARG A 3 -73.40 3.26 -62.56
C ARG A 3 -71.85 3.23 -62.60
N PHE A 4 -71.24 4.12 -63.32
CA PHE A 4 -69.79 4.25 -63.42
C PHE A 4 -69.23 4.85 -62.14
N ILE A 5 -69.86 5.89 -61.60
CA ILE A 5 -69.44 6.51 -60.29
C ILE A 5 -69.59 5.51 -59.17
N LYS A 6 -70.65 4.70 -59.10
CA LYS A 6 -70.82 3.62 -58.12
C LYS A 6 -69.67 2.59 -58.17
N ARG A 7 -69.29 2.16 -59.37
CA ARG A 7 -68.19 1.19 -59.57
C ARG A 7 -66.84 1.78 -59.14
N LEU A 8 -66.60 3.05 -59.41
CA LEU A 8 -65.39 3.76 -59.06
C LEU A 8 -65.29 3.96 -57.52
N LEU A 9 -66.41 4.27 -56.84
CA LEU A 9 -66.53 4.34 -55.41
C LEU A 9 -66.25 2.98 -54.70
N ILE A 10 -66.81 1.89 -55.23
CA ILE A 10 -66.61 0.55 -54.72
C ILE A 10 -65.11 0.17 -54.85
N PHE A 11 -64.49 0.49 -56.00
CA PHE A 11 -63.09 0.20 -56.24
C PHE A 11 -62.15 1.03 -55.28
N ALA A 12 -62.51 2.29 -55.05
CA ALA A 12 -61.83 3.12 -54.12
C ALA A 12 -61.88 2.58 -52.63
N ILE A 13 -63.08 2.12 -52.23
CA ILE A 13 -63.29 1.48 -50.92
C ILE A 13 -62.49 0.19 -50.78
N LEU A 14 -62.42 -0.63 -51.83
CA LEU A 14 -61.64 -1.87 -51.84
C LEU A 14 -60.16 -1.60 -51.75
N ILE A 15 -59.65 -0.56 -52.43
CA ILE A 15 -58.24 -0.13 -52.34
C ILE A 15 -57.91 0.37 -50.91
N VAL A 16 -58.77 1.23 -50.38
CA VAL A 16 -58.54 1.74 -48.97
C VAL A 16 -58.60 0.60 -47.96
N GLY A 17 -59.58 -0.36 -48.17
CA GLY A 17 -59.66 -1.54 -47.31
C GLY A 17 -58.41 -2.45 -47.40
N ALA A 18 -57.88 -2.64 -48.62
CA ALA A 18 -56.66 -3.42 -48.82
C ALA A 18 -55.45 -2.76 -48.20
N PHE A 19 -55.32 -1.43 -48.32
CA PHE A 19 -54.28 -0.68 -47.66
C PHE A 19 -54.40 -0.73 -46.12
N ALA A 20 -55.60 -0.57 -45.58
CA ALA A 20 -55.90 -0.69 -44.18
C ALA A 20 -55.56 -2.09 -43.61
N LEU A 21 -55.90 -3.12 -44.34
CA LEU A 21 -55.59 -4.50 -43.99
C LEU A 21 -54.07 -4.74 -44.02
N GLY A 22 -53.40 -4.26 -45.08
CA GLY A 22 -51.98 -4.35 -45.25
C GLY A 22 -51.24 -3.63 -44.08
N TYR A 23 -51.71 -2.44 -43.72
CA TYR A 23 -51.18 -1.72 -42.54
C TYR A 23 -51.38 -2.50 -41.24
N LEU A 24 -52.56 -3.05 -41.00
CA LEU A 24 -52.85 -3.86 -39.82
C LEU A 24 -51.99 -5.15 -39.76
N VAL A 25 -51.74 -5.79 -40.90
CA VAL A 25 -50.85 -6.96 -40.95
C VAL A 25 -49.41 -6.58 -40.65
N VAL A 26 -48.94 -5.48 -41.22
CA VAL A 26 -47.58 -4.98 -40.94
C VAL A 26 -47.47 -4.58 -39.48
N ASP A 27 -48.40 -3.82 -38.93
CA ASP A 27 -48.33 -3.31 -37.54
C ASP A 27 -48.49 -4.42 -36.50
N ARG A 28 -49.41 -5.39 -36.72
CA ARG A 28 -49.72 -6.42 -35.71
C ARG A 28 -48.91 -7.72 -35.86
N ILE A 29 -48.39 -8.03 -37.04
CA ILE A 29 -47.73 -9.32 -37.33
C ILE A 29 -46.24 -9.12 -37.68
N VAL A 30 -45.94 -8.17 -38.58
CA VAL A 30 -44.58 -8.00 -39.11
C VAL A 30 -43.72 -7.16 -38.16
N MET A 31 -44.25 -6.02 -37.70
CA MET A 31 -43.51 -5.12 -36.80
C MET A 31 -43.12 -5.79 -35.48
N PRO A 32 -43.98 -6.51 -34.77
CA PRO A 32 -43.57 -7.19 -33.52
C PRO A 32 -42.47 -8.22 -33.75
N LYS A 33 -42.47 -8.92 -34.91
CA LYS A 33 -41.40 -9.88 -35.22
C LYS A 33 -40.09 -9.22 -35.65
N LEU A 34 -40.14 -8.11 -36.38
CA LEU A 34 -38.97 -7.37 -36.85
C LEU A 34 -38.35 -6.50 -35.77
N VAL A 35 -39.17 -5.82 -34.95
CA VAL A 35 -38.68 -4.95 -33.86
C VAL A 35 -38.28 -5.76 -32.63
N GLY A 36 -38.45 -7.12 -32.69
CA GLY A 36 -38.01 -8.02 -31.65
C GLY A 36 -38.64 -7.66 -30.29
N LEU A 37 -39.99 -7.76 -30.22
CA LEU A 37 -40.67 -8.11 -28.98
C LEU A 37 -40.31 -9.56 -28.64
N GLY A 38 -38.99 -9.87 -28.69
CA GLY A 38 -38.45 -11.16 -28.32
C GLY A 38 -38.66 -11.37 -26.83
N ASN A 39 -38.69 -12.61 -26.40
CA ASN A 39 -38.79 -13.01 -25.01
C ASN A 39 -37.82 -12.19 -24.14
N GLU A 40 -38.37 -11.44 -23.20
CA GLU A 40 -37.55 -10.79 -22.16
C GLU A 40 -37.13 -11.86 -21.17
N LEU A 41 -35.83 -11.92 -20.90
CA LEU A 41 -35.24 -12.82 -19.94
C LEU A 41 -34.78 -12.03 -18.72
N ASN A 42 -34.94 -12.59 -17.56
CA ASN A 42 -34.36 -12.01 -16.34
C ASN A 42 -32.88 -12.33 -16.28
N VAL A 43 -32.06 -11.32 -16.03
CA VAL A 43 -30.61 -11.49 -15.85
C VAL A 43 -30.37 -12.20 -14.53
N PRO A 44 -29.73 -13.38 -14.52
CA PRO A 44 -29.35 -14.07 -13.27
C PRO A 44 -28.26 -13.32 -12.54
N ASP A 45 -28.13 -13.55 -11.23
CA ASP A 45 -27.02 -13.03 -10.43
C ASP A 45 -25.79 -13.93 -10.62
N VAL A 46 -24.74 -13.34 -11.18
CA VAL A 46 -23.44 -14.00 -11.37
C VAL A 46 -22.34 -13.35 -10.55
N THR A 47 -22.66 -12.39 -9.68
CA THR A 47 -21.68 -11.78 -8.77
C THR A 47 -21.15 -12.81 -7.77
N GLY A 48 -19.84 -12.75 -7.49
CA GLY A 48 -19.19 -13.70 -6.60
C GLY A 48 -19.01 -15.12 -7.14
N LYS A 49 -19.36 -15.37 -8.42
CA LYS A 49 -19.07 -16.64 -9.12
C LYS A 49 -17.76 -16.54 -9.90
N THR A 50 -17.18 -17.67 -10.22
CA THR A 50 -16.07 -17.70 -11.18
C THR A 50 -16.55 -17.29 -12.57
N LEU A 51 -15.63 -16.79 -13.40
CA LEU A 51 -15.97 -16.39 -14.77
C LEU A 51 -16.57 -17.55 -15.58
N GLU A 52 -16.12 -18.79 -15.37
CA GLU A 52 -16.66 -19.97 -16.05
C GLU A 52 -18.09 -20.27 -15.60
N GLU A 53 -18.36 -20.29 -14.30
CA GLU A 53 -19.71 -20.50 -13.76
C GLU A 53 -20.67 -19.40 -14.24
N ALA A 54 -20.22 -18.13 -14.23
CA ALA A 54 -21.00 -17.01 -14.72
C ALA A 54 -21.35 -17.17 -16.21
N LYS A 55 -20.37 -17.56 -17.02
CA LYS A 55 -20.56 -17.80 -18.45
C LYS A 55 -21.56 -18.91 -18.73
N ASN A 56 -21.42 -20.03 -18.02
CA ASN A 56 -22.34 -21.18 -18.19
C ASN A 56 -23.76 -20.78 -17.78
N LEU A 57 -23.95 -20.14 -16.63
CA LEU A 57 -25.27 -19.72 -16.16
C LEU A 57 -25.95 -18.73 -17.09
N LEU A 58 -25.19 -17.77 -17.65
CA LEU A 58 -25.74 -16.82 -18.63
C LEU A 58 -26.11 -17.51 -19.95
N GLN A 59 -25.30 -18.46 -20.43
CA GLN A 59 -25.61 -19.24 -21.64
C GLN A 59 -26.83 -20.12 -21.46
N GLU A 60 -26.98 -20.80 -20.32
CA GLU A 60 -28.16 -21.60 -19.98
C GLU A 60 -29.44 -20.75 -19.97
N THR A 61 -29.34 -19.48 -19.58
CA THR A 61 -30.46 -18.52 -19.60
C THR A 61 -30.67 -17.84 -20.95
N GLY A 62 -29.92 -18.23 -22.02
CA GLY A 62 -30.02 -17.63 -23.34
C GLY A 62 -29.41 -16.23 -23.46
N LEU A 63 -28.49 -15.89 -22.59
CA LEU A 63 -27.79 -14.61 -22.58
C LEU A 63 -26.31 -14.78 -22.97
N ARG A 64 -25.72 -13.70 -23.48
CA ARG A 64 -24.30 -13.65 -23.82
C ARG A 64 -23.56 -12.86 -22.75
N CYS A 65 -22.30 -13.19 -22.49
CA CYS A 65 -21.45 -12.39 -21.59
C CYS A 65 -20.19 -11.88 -22.29
N ASN A 66 -19.69 -10.79 -21.79
CA ASN A 66 -18.39 -10.21 -22.14
C ASN A 66 -17.71 -9.68 -20.89
N VAL A 67 -16.40 -9.88 -20.78
CA VAL A 67 -15.61 -9.23 -19.73
C VAL A 67 -15.24 -7.83 -20.24
N SER A 68 -15.91 -6.83 -19.70
CA SER A 68 -15.71 -5.43 -20.10
C SER A 68 -14.53 -4.78 -19.39
N GLU A 69 -14.25 -5.22 -18.17
CA GLU A 69 -13.19 -4.65 -17.32
C GLU A 69 -12.62 -5.70 -16.37
N GLN A 70 -11.35 -5.58 -16.09
CA GLN A 70 -10.68 -6.32 -15.02
C GLN A 70 -10.02 -5.33 -14.06
N ARG A 71 -10.22 -5.50 -12.76
CA ARG A 71 -9.64 -4.62 -11.76
C ARG A 71 -9.18 -5.39 -10.52
N TYR A 72 -8.26 -4.80 -9.79
CA TYR A 72 -7.87 -5.34 -8.49
C TYR A 72 -8.99 -5.14 -7.47
N ASP A 73 -9.17 -6.13 -6.61
CA ASP A 73 -10.15 -6.12 -5.52
C ASP A 73 -9.54 -6.78 -4.28
N GLU A 74 -9.76 -6.15 -3.11
CA GLU A 74 -9.19 -6.65 -1.85
C GLU A 74 -9.94 -7.86 -1.30
N VAL A 75 -11.22 -8.02 -1.67
CA VAL A 75 -12.14 -9.00 -1.11
C VAL A 75 -12.42 -10.13 -2.10
N VAL A 76 -12.66 -9.76 -3.37
CA VAL A 76 -13.04 -10.72 -4.41
C VAL A 76 -11.79 -11.41 -4.97
N PRO A 77 -11.70 -12.74 -4.91
CA PRO A 77 -10.53 -13.48 -5.41
C PRO A 77 -10.31 -13.31 -6.93
N LEU A 78 -9.08 -13.58 -7.37
CA LEU A 78 -8.73 -13.58 -8.79
C LEU A 78 -9.67 -14.46 -9.61
N GLY A 79 -10.19 -13.93 -10.73
CA GLY A 79 -11.04 -14.65 -11.68
C GLY A 79 -12.52 -14.70 -11.31
N PHE A 80 -12.93 -14.10 -10.21
CA PHE A 80 -14.33 -14.01 -9.80
C PHE A 80 -14.98 -12.72 -10.33
N VAL A 81 -16.29 -12.76 -10.51
CA VAL A 81 -17.08 -11.62 -10.95
C VAL A 81 -17.34 -10.66 -9.80
N ILE A 82 -16.86 -9.41 -9.94
CA ILE A 82 -17.08 -8.33 -8.99
C ILE A 82 -18.48 -7.73 -9.17
N SER A 83 -18.86 -7.47 -10.43
CA SER A 83 -20.16 -6.88 -10.74
C SER A 83 -20.55 -7.19 -12.18
N GLN A 84 -21.84 -7.02 -12.47
CA GLN A 84 -22.44 -7.25 -13.79
C GLN A 84 -23.31 -6.08 -14.22
N ILE A 85 -23.42 -5.86 -15.52
CA ILE A 85 -24.33 -4.89 -16.14
C ILE A 85 -24.99 -5.59 -17.34
N PRO A 86 -26.34 -5.75 -17.37
CA PRO A 86 -27.36 -5.25 -16.42
C PRO A 86 -27.32 -5.92 -15.04
N MET A 87 -27.95 -5.26 -14.06
CA MET A 87 -28.04 -5.79 -12.70
C MET A 87 -28.90 -7.06 -12.64
N PRO A 88 -28.71 -7.91 -11.63
CA PRO A 88 -29.57 -9.07 -11.40
C PRO A 88 -31.05 -8.71 -11.42
N SER A 89 -31.88 -9.62 -11.96
CA SER A 89 -33.34 -9.47 -12.12
C SER A 89 -33.82 -8.39 -13.10
N GLN A 90 -32.92 -7.64 -13.73
CA GLN A 90 -33.30 -6.77 -14.81
C GLN A 90 -33.72 -7.61 -16.06
N LYS A 91 -34.65 -7.09 -16.82
CA LYS A 91 -35.10 -7.73 -18.04
C LYS A 91 -34.31 -7.25 -19.25
N ILE A 92 -33.77 -8.19 -20.01
CA ILE A 92 -33.14 -7.92 -21.30
C ILE A 92 -33.66 -8.88 -22.36
N LYS A 93 -33.47 -8.55 -23.60
CA LYS A 93 -33.87 -9.41 -24.71
C LYS A 93 -33.02 -10.69 -24.73
N GLU A 94 -33.61 -11.77 -25.23
CA GLU A 94 -32.89 -13.00 -25.55
C GLU A 94 -31.64 -12.69 -26.41
N ASN A 95 -30.55 -13.40 -26.18
CA ASN A 95 -29.22 -13.12 -26.72
C ASN A 95 -28.63 -11.74 -26.32
N GLY A 96 -29.20 -11.07 -25.33
CA GLY A 96 -28.70 -9.82 -24.76
C GLY A 96 -27.32 -10.01 -24.18
N LEU A 97 -26.52 -8.93 -24.15
CA LEU A 97 -25.16 -8.94 -23.66
C LEU A 97 -25.12 -8.50 -22.18
N VAL A 98 -24.52 -9.31 -21.35
CA VAL A 98 -24.19 -8.98 -19.94
C VAL A 98 -22.70 -8.70 -19.85
N ASN A 99 -22.34 -7.49 -19.49
CA ASN A 99 -20.97 -7.08 -19.27
C ASN A 99 -20.56 -7.44 -17.83
N LEU A 100 -19.45 -8.12 -17.70
CA LEU A 100 -18.89 -8.56 -16.43
C LEU A 100 -17.63 -7.77 -16.10
N ILE A 101 -17.50 -7.38 -14.84
CA ILE A 101 -16.25 -6.85 -14.27
C ILE A 101 -15.67 -7.96 -13.40
N THR A 102 -14.44 -8.39 -13.70
CA THR A 102 -13.80 -9.50 -13.00
C THR A 102 -12.62 -9.03 -12.15
N SER A 103 -12.35 -9.77 -11.09
CA SER A 103 -11.27 -9.48 -10.16
C SER A 103 -9.91 -9.98 -10.69
N LEU A 104 -8.90 -9.14 -10.58
CA LEU A 104 -7.48 -9.48 -10.67
C LEU A 104 -6.90 -9.95 -9.33
N GLY A 105 -7.77 -10.07 -8.29
CA GLY A 105 -7.35 -10.34 -6.92
C GLY A 105 -6.70 -9.11 -6.27
N GLN A 106 -5.92 -9.34 -5.23
CA GLN A 106 -5.23 -8.27 -4.51
C GLN A 106 -4.04 -7.75 -5.31
N GLU A 107 -3.90 -6.43 -5.38
CA GLU A 107 -2.74 -5.80 -6.03
C GLU A 107 -1.44 -6.11 -5.28
N LYS A 108 -0.43 -6.55 -6.02
CA LYS A 108 0.91 -6.82 -5.47
C LYS A 108 1.84 -5.65 -5.76
N VAL A 109 2.64 -5.29 -4.76
CA VAL A 109 3.64 -4.21 -4.82
C VAL A 109 4.97 -4.73 -4.32
N ILE A 110 6.06 -4.16 -4.83
CA ILE A 110 7.42 -4.49 -4.38
C ILE A 110 7.82 -3.48 -3.31
N ILE A 111 8.41 -3.98 -2.21
CA ILE A 111 8.94 -3.13 -1.14
C ILE A 111 10.18 -2.40 -1.67
N PRO A 112 10.19 -1.05 -1.62
CA PRO A 112 11.33 -0.28 -2.09
C PRO A 112 12.50 -0.35 -1.11
N ARG A 113 13.69 -0.03 -1.57
CA ARG A 113 14.85 0.15 -0.70
C ARG A 113 14.72 1.44 0.09
N LEU A 114 14.56 1.30 1.40
CA LEU A 114 14.39 2.43 2.32
C LEU A 114 15.66 2.70 3.14
N VAL A 115 16.65 1.82 3.07
CA VAL A 115 17.92 1.97 3.83
C VAL A 115 18.58 3.31 3.53
N ASP A 116 19.07 3.97 4.57
CA ASP A 116 19.70 5.31 4.57
C ASP A 116 18.74 6.48 4.24
N LEU A 117 17.47 6.26 3.98
CA LEU A 117 16.48 7.34 3.91
C LEU A 117 16.12 7.83 5.32
N ASN A 118 15.81 9.12 5.47
CA ASN A 118 15.19 9.58 6.70
C ASN A 118 13.75 9.07 6.79
N ILE A 119 13.22 9.02 8.02
CA ILE A 119 11.92 8.42 8.30
C ILE A 119 10.75 9.07 7.54
N VAL A 120 10.82 10.38 7.29
CA VAL A 120 9.77 11.12 6.57
C VAL A 120 9.78 10.72 5.10
N GLN A 121 10.96 10.64 4.49
CA GLN A 121 11.12 10.17 3.11
C GLN A 121 10.67 8.73 2.95
N ALA A 122 11.07 7.85 3.90
CA ALA A 122 10.67 6.45 3.88
C ALA A 122 9.14 6.28 3.96
N LYS A 123 8.48 6.97 4.89
CA LYS A 123 7.01 6.96 5.01
C LYS A 123 6.32 7.46 3.74
N SER A 124 6.76 8.59 3.20
CA SER A 124 6.18 9.16 1.98
C SER A 124 6.35 8.23 0.78
N LEU A 125 7.48 7.50 0.68
CA LEU A 125 7.70 6.54 -0.39
C LEU A 125 6.79 5.31 -0.25
N LEU A 126 6.61 4.79 0.97
CA LEU A 126 5.67 3.70 1.24
C LEU A 126 4.24 4.09 0.87
N GLU A 127 3.78 5.26 1.29
CA GLU A 127 2.43 5.77 1.00
C GLU A 127 2.17 5.90 -0.50
N ARG A 128 3.12 6.42 -1.27
CA ARG A 128 2.99 6.53 -2.73
C ARG A 128 2.83 5.18 -3.42
N LEU A 129 3.41 4.13 -2.86
CA LEU A 129 3.28 2.76 -3.35
C LEU A 129 2.06 2.03 -2.78
N GLY A 130 1.22 2.71 -1.99
CA GLY A 130 0.08 2.11 -1.33
C GLY A 130 0.43 1.15 -0.20
N LEU A 131 1.64 1.25 0.35
CA LEU A 131 2.09 0.54 1.55
C LEU A 131 1.88 1.41 2.79
N ARG A 132 1.84 0.79 3.96
CA ARG A 132 1.67 1.49 5.23
C ARG A 132 2.93 1.40 6.07
N ALA A 133 3.32 2.48 6.72
CA ALA A 133 4.35 2.42 7.74
C ALA A 133 3.83 1.61 8.94
N GLY A 134 4.61 0.63 9.37
CA GLY A 134 4.36 -0.20 10.54
C GLY A 134 5.05 0.35 11.79
N ARG A 135 5.50 -0.57 12.66
CA ARG A 135 6.25 -0.24 13.86
C ARG A 135 7.62 0.33 13.47
N ILE A 136 8.10 1.26 14.29
CA ILE A 136 9.41 1.86 14.16
C ILE A 136 10.19 1.55 15.42
N ASP A 137 11.21 0.73 15.28
CA ASP A 137 12.14 0.40 16.34
C ASP A 137 13.44 1.19 16.15
N THR A 138 14.15 1.46 17.24
CA THR A 138 15.42 2.18 17.20
C THR A 138 16.54 1.25 17.60
N VAL A 139 17.60 1.21 16.79
CA VAL A 139 18.86 0.53 17.12
C VAL A 139 20.02 1.49 16.92
N TYR A 140 21.11 1.23 17.62
CA TYR A 140 22.33 1.99 17.40
C TYR A 140 23.09 1.37 16.23
N SER A 141 23.57 2.22 15.32
CA SER A 141 24.36 1.82 14.16
C SER A 141 25.56 2.74 14.01
N ASP A 142 26.74 2.17 13.89
CA ASP A 142 27.98 2.91 13.64
C ASP A 142 28.12 3.32 12.16
N SER A 143 27.40 2.63 11.26
CA SER A 143 27.51 2.83 9.80
C SER A 143 26.40 3.73 9.22
N ILE A 144 25.27 3.89 9.93
CA ILE A 144 24.13 4.66 9.45
C ILE A 144 23.85 5.82 10.41
N ARG A 145 23.78 7.04 9.87
CA ARG A 145 23.50 8.25 10.65
C ARG A 145 22.17 8.14 11.39
N GLY A 146 22.11 8.74 12.58
CA GLY A 146 20.91 8.79 13.40
C GLY A 146 19.68 9.32 12.65
N GLY A 147 18.52 8.74 12.92
CA GLY A 147 17.23 9.07 12.27
C GLY A 147 17.04 8.49 10.88
N ARG A 148 17.94 7.62 10.41
CA ARG A 148 17.84 6.96 9.10
C ARG A 148 17.47 5.49 9.24
N VAL A 149 16.81 4.95 8.23
CA VAL A 149 16.38 3.55 8.19
C VAL A 149 17.59 2.63 8.05
N VAL A 150 17.68 1.65 8.93
CA VAL A 150 18.71 0.59 8.95
C VAL A 150 18.23 -0.64 8.21
N SER A 151 16.98 -1.05 8.50
CA SER A 151 16.37 -2.23 7.87
C SER A 151 14.87 -2.13 7.86
N THR A 152 14.24 -2.98 7.07
CA THR A 152 12.77 -3.09 6.97
C THR A 152 12.34 -4.53 7.10
N ASP A 153 11.12 -4.72 7.57
CA ASP A 153 10.42 -5.99 7.59
C ASP A 153 8.98 -5.76 7.08
N PRO A 154 8.61 -6.36 5.93
CA PRO A 154 9.36 -7.26 5.05
C PRO A 154 10.60 -6.62 4.40
N MET A 155 11.53 -7.46 3.93
CA MET A 155 12.80 -7.01 3.33
C MET A 155 12.57 -6.23 2.03
N PRO A 156 13.50 -5.34 1.63
CA PRO A 156 13.49 -4.71 0.31
C PRO A 156 13.40 -5.75 -0.81
N ASP A 157 12.83 -5.36 -1.94
CA ASP A 157 12.62 -6.20 -3.13
C ASP A 157 11.63 -7.38 -2.92
N SER A 158 11.04 -7.53 -1.72
CA SER A 158 9.97 -8.50 -1.46
C SER A 158 8.66 -8.06 -2.11
N THR A 159 7.92 -9.03 -2.67
CA THR A 159 6.56 -8.79 -3.21
C THR A 159 5.53 -8.99 -2.10
N VAL A 160 4.73 -7.97 -1.86
CA VAL A 160 3.67 -7.97 -0.85
C VAL A 160 2.37 -7.43 -1.44
N TYR A 161 1.25 -7.60 -0.73
CA TYR A 161 0.00 -6.98 -1.15
C TYR A 161 -0.03 -5.48 -0.81
N ARG A 162 -0.72 -4.71 -1.65
CA ARG A 162 -1.03 -3.30 -1.36
C ARG A 162 -1.69 -3.19 0.02
N GLY A 163 -1.36 -2.14 0.78
CA GLY A 163 -1.82 -1.98 2.16
C GLY A 163 -0.98 -2.68 3.22
N THR A 164 -0.01 -3.53 2.83
CA THR A 164 0.89 -4.21 3.78
C THR A 164 1.63 -3.19 4.64
N ARG A 165 1.75 -3.48 5.94
CA ARG A 165 2.54 -2.70 6.88
C ARG A 165 4.00 -3.10 6.79
N VAL A 166 4.87 -2.09 6.64
CA VAL A 166 6.33 -2.26 6.60
C VAL A 166 6.90 -1.68 7.89
N ASN A 167 7.41 -2.56 8.75
CA ASN A 167 8.12 -2.17 9.96
C ASN A 167 9.49 -1.64 9.56
N MET A 168 9.99 -0.68 10.31
CA MET A 168 11.28 -0.05 10.05
C MET A 168 12.12 -0.05 11.31
N VAL A 169 13.39 -0.39 11.16
CA VAL A 169 14.38 -0.17 12.19
C VAL A 169 15.17 1.07 11.79
N VAL A 170 15.24 2.04 12.68
CA VAL A 170 15.97 3.30 12.43
C VAL A 170 17.19 3.39 13.32
N SER A 171 18.24 4.01 12.80
CA SER A 171 19.42 4.31 13.60
C SER A 171 19.06 5.33 14.68
N GLY A 172 19.43 5.06 15.91
CA GLY A 172 19.38 6.03 16.99
C GLY A 172 20.21 7.26 16.62
N SER A 173 19.85 8.39 17.24
CA SER A 173 20.63 9.62 17.08
C SER A 173 22.08 9.39 17.49
N THR A 174 23.00 10.08 16.84
CA THR A 174 24.43 10.17 17.14
C THR A 174 24.75 10.71 18.52
N ALA A 175 23.81 10.65 19.48
CA ALA A 175 24.06 10.92 20.91
C ALA A 175 25.06 9.93 21.55
N MET A 176 25.64 9.02 20.76
CA MET A 176 26.74 8.18 21.20
C MET A 176 28.10 8.87 21.17
N TYR A 177 28.24 9.88 20.30
CA TYR A 177 29.48 10.65 20.19
C TYR A 177 29.34 12.00 20.89
N PHE A 178 30.28 12.33 21.71
CA PHE A 178 30.35 13.62 22.39
C PHE A 178 31.82 14.02 22.56
N THR A 179 32.03 15.28 22.87
CA THR A 179 33.38 15.80 23.12
C THR A 179 33.83 15.41 24.50
N MET A 180 35.01 14.79 24.60
CA MET A 180 35.63 14.39 25.88
C MET A 180 35.81 15.61 26.77
N PRO A 181 35.23 15.62 27.97
CA PRO A 181 35.41 16.72 28.91
C PRO A 181 36.85 16.81 29.44
N ASP A 182 37.21 17.97 29.93
CA ASP A 182 38.49 18.18 30.61
C ASP A 182 38.36 17.82 32.08
N PHE A 183 39.11 16.79 32.49
CA PHE A 183 39.18 16.31 33.86
C PHE A 183 40.52 16.64 34.52
N LEU A 184 41.45 17.26 33.78
CA LEU A 184 42.77 17.60 34.32
C LEU A 184 42.67 18.55 35.53
N GLY A 185 43.49 18.34 36.52
CA GLY A 185 43.52 19.16 37.74
C GLY A 185 42.39 18.91 38.74
N LYS A 186 41.36 18.10 38.36
CA LYS A 186 40.27 17.68 39.24
C LYS A 186 40.66 16.41 39.99
N THR A 187 40.03 16.13 41.13
CA THR A 187 40.21 14.87 41.83
C THR A 187 39.41 13.75 41.18
N PHE A 188 39.95 12.54 41.15
CA PHE A 188 39.27 11.37 40.59
C PHE A 188 37.88 11.17 41.20
N GLU A 189 37.75 11.30 42.53
CA GLU A 189 36.44 11.13 43.19
C GLU A 189 35.41 12.16 42.73
N SER A 190 35.82 13.40 42.40
CA SER A 190 34.89 14.44 41.94
C SER A 190 34.40 14.23 40.52
N VAL A 191 35.12 13.47 39.69
CA VAL A 191 34.75 13.24 38.26
C VAL A 191 34.24 11.84 37.97
N LYS A 192 34.40 10.91 38.88
CA LYS A 192 33.97 9.50 38.72
C LYS A 192 32.53 9.38 38.29
N ASP A 193 31.60 10.02 39.00
CA ASP A 193 30.19 10.00 38.69
C ASP A 193 29.88 10.69 37.35
N SER A 194 30.63 11.74 37.01
CA SER A 194 30.49 12.42 35.72
C SER A 194 30.91 11.53 34.55
N ILE A 195 32.03 10.77 34.70
CA ILE A 195 32.49 9.81 33.69
C ILE A 195 31.41 8.74 33.46
N LEU A 196 30.87 8.16 34.53
CA LEU A 196 29.84 7.14 34.46
C LEU A 196 28.51 7.69 33.89
N SER A 197 28.12 8.91 34.26
CA SER A 197 26.89 9.55 33.75
C SER A 197 26.96 9.85 32.25
N LEU A 198 28.13 10.12 31.71
CA LEU A 198 28.41 10.26 30.29
C LEU A 198 28.36 8.90 29.54
N GLY A 199 28.29 7.79 30.29
CA GLY A 199 28.30 6.43 29.75
C GLY A 199 29.69 5.97 29.30
N LEU A 200 30.78 6.61 29.82
CA LEU A 200 32.13 6.16 29.61
C LEU A 200 32.49 5.08 30.63
N GLU A 201 33.41 4.20 30.26
CA GLU A 201 33.97 3.18 31.16
C GLU A 201 35.25 3.70 31.80
N ILE A 202 35.39 3.55 33.12
CA ILE A 202 36.61 3.85 33.81
C ILE A 202 37.58 2.69 33.55
N GLY A 203 38.69 2.99 32.87
CA GLY A 203 39.77 2.05 32.62
C GLY A 203 40.78 2.05 33.74
N ASP A 204 42.06 1.93 33.37
CA ASP A 204 43.15 1.89 34.36
C ASP A 204 43.36 3.28 35.01
N VAL A 205 43.35 3.29 36.33
CA VAL A 205 43.69 4.46 37.13
C VAL A 205 45.07 4.21 37.77
N THR A 206 46.10 4.87 37.24
CA THR A 206 47.47 4.66 37.65
C THR A 206 47.94 5.81 38.54
N LEU A 207 48.56 5.49 39.68
CA LEU A 207 49.17 6.45 40.58
C LEU A 207 50.53 6.89 40.04
N LEU A 208 50.77 8.20 40.02
CA LEU A 208 52.04 8.79 39.68
C LEU A 208 52.61 9.47 40.91
N GLU A 209 53.89 9.13 41.29
CA GLU A 209 54.64 9.84 42.28
C GLU A 209 55.01 11.21 41.69
N THR A 210 54.68 12.25 42.41
CA THR A 210 54.92 13.67 42.02
C THR A 210 55.11 14.51 43.26
N SER A 211 55.76 15.66 43.10
CA SER A 211 55.94 16.64 44.16
C SER A 211 54.64 17.34 44.61
N ASP A 212 53.50 17.06 43.90
CA ASP A 212 52.21 17.58 44.32
C ASP A 212 51.68 16.79 45.53
N SER A 213 51.49 17.49 46.65
CA SER A 213 51.01 16.92 47.92
C SER A 213 49.51 16.52 47.88
N ARG A 214 48.77 16.93 46.87
CA ARG A 214 47.32 16.60 46.69
C ARG A 214 47.17 15.19 46.16
N LYS A 215 46.45 14.34 46.87
CA LYS A 215 46.20 12.96 46.51
C LYS A 215 45.04 12.87 45.50
N GLY A 216 45.19 12.02 44.47
CA GLY A 216 44.12 11.70 43.53
C GLY A 216 43.80 12.76 42.50
N VAL A 217 44.66 13.76 42.29
CA VAL A 217 44.47 14.77 41.24
C VAL A 217 44.85 14.20 39.88
N ILE A 218 44.01 14.37 38.90
CA ILE A 218 44.21 13.87 37.54
C ILE A 218 45.27 14.71 36.83
N LEU A 219 46.38 14.07 36.47
CA LEU A 219 47.47 14.67 35.73
C LEU A 219 47.42 14.40 34.25
N LEU A 220 46.89 13.24 33.86
CA LEU A 220 46.73 12.84 32.47
C LEU A 220 45.42 12.09 32.30
N GLN A 221 44.77 12.32 31.19
CA GLN A 221 43.59 11.56 30.74
C GLN A 221 43.78 11.08 29.29
N SER A 222 43.26 9.91 29.01
CA SER A 222 43.19 9.36 27.64
C SER A 222 41.82 8.74 27.45
N PRO A 223 41.03 9.17 26.45
CA PRO A 223 41.29 10.18 25.41
C PRO A 223 41.48 11.60 25.98
N PRO A 224 42.26 12.47 25.29
CA PRO A 224 42.46 13.85 25.69
C PRO A 224 41.18 14.68 25.63
N ALA A 225 41.10 15.76 26.41
CA ALA A 225 39.98 16.70 26.34
C ALA A 225 39.80 17.27 24.92
N GLY A 226 38.56 17.47 24.52
CA GLY A 226 38.22 17.95 23.18
C GLY A 226 38.12 16.86 22.09
N MET A 227 38.60 15.65 22.37
CA MET A 227 38.49 14.54 21.42
C MET A 227 37.05 14.01 21.34
N THR A 228 36.63 13.57 20.15
CA THR A 228 35.33 12.91 19.98
C THR A 228 35.41 11.49 20.54
N VAL A 229 34.53 11.17 21.47
CA VAL A 229 34.40 9.86 22.12
C VAL A 229 32.97 9.38 22.02
N LYS A 230 32.76 8.07 22.19
CA LYS A 230 31.44 7.45 22.20
C LYS A 230 31.12 6.83 23.55
N ARG A 231 29.85 6.60 23.82
CA ARG A 231 29.44 5.83 25.01
C ARG A 231 30.06 4.43 24.97
N GLY A 232 30.57 3.98 26.11
CA GLY A 232 31.30 2.71 26.23
C GLY A 232 32.81 2.84 26.00
N ASP A 233 33.31 4.02 25.54
CA ASP A 233 34.75 4.22 25.44
C ASP A 233 35.39 4.24 26.82
N ARG A 234 36.59 3.63 26.89
CA ARG A 234 37.34 3.52 28.15
C ARG A 234 38.21 4.76 28.37
N VAL A 235 38.12 5.31 29.56
CA VAL A 235 38.92 6.45 30.00
C VAL A 235 40.03 5.98 30.95
N VAL A 236 41.27 6.17 30.54
CA VAL A 236 42.44 5.89 31.36
C VAL A 236 42.90 7.19 32.01
N LEU A 237 43.17 7.13 33.31
CA LEU A 237 43.55 8.29 34.13
C LEU A 237 44.86 8.02 34.84
N ARG A 238 45.71 9.05 34.93
CA ARG A 238 46.87 9.04 35.80
C ARG A 238 46.70 10.11 36.87
N VAL A 239 46.78 9.70 38.12
CA VAL A 239 46.48 10.57 39.27
C VAL A 239 47.67 10.64 40.22
N THR A 240 47.74 11.72 40.95
CA THR A 240 48.79 11.89 41.95
C THR A 240 48.69 10.88 43.12
N ALA A 241 49.77 10.27 43.50
CA ALA A 241 49.83 9.36 44.65
C ALA A 241 49.66 10.09 46.01
N GLY A 242 49.94 11.38 46.04
CA GLY A 242 50.08 12.15 47.28
C GLY A 242 51.41 11.82 48.03
N VAL A 243 52.01 12.80 48.55
CA VAL A 243 53.23 12.58 49.44
C VAL A 243 52.73 12.06 50.78
N GLN A 244 53.32 10.96 51.31
CA GLN A 244 53.15 10.51 52.70
C GLN A 244 53.87 11.44 53.65
#